data_457d75992a931f5299162f66246a9db7
#
_entry.id   457d75992a931f5299162f66246a9db7
#
_cell.length_a   1.000
_cell.length_b   1.000
_cell.length_c   1.000
_cell.angle_alpha   90.00
_cell.angle_beta   90.00
_cell.angle_gamma   90.00
#
_symmetry.space_group_name_H-M   'P 1'
#
loop_
_entity.id
_entity.type
_entity.pdbx_description
1 polymer ?
#
loop_
_entity_poly.entity_id
_entity_poly.type
_entity_poly.pdbx_seq_one_letter_code
_entity_poly.pdbx_strand_id
1 'polypeptide(L)'
;MDSNVSISQLIDSAEQHFQFGAYTRGIECLREALSLEPDNGFLHSYLSFALIETKRRTAALYEAEIGLSLSPDSSYGHYTLGYAYLVNQKFALASEHLDNAIEREPDNAMYHLLKSRIFFQQNKYQEALKTIKHALELAPNNCDVLTEYGDILLQLGKVDEAAEFYQNALQRGPQNINGLIGMGTVLLKNNQVQEAREHAIWALQQAPDYAPALRLFTQIKARSNPVMGVWWRLNNWLSNGSNTRMVVLLISGFLLFQVASIVLEDLGHKSVGEVVSMFWLGIVIYSWIGPAWFNRMLKKELETVSLDKAF
;
A
#
# COMPACT_ATOMS: atom_id res chain seq x y z
N MET A 1 18.68 16.64 -37.41
CA MET A 1 19.52 15.58 -36.83
C MET A 1 18.60 14.79 -35.91
N ASP A 2 17.83 13.87 -36.49
CA ASP A 2 17.00 12.98 -35.72
C ASP A 2 17.92 11.91 -35.13
N SER A 3 18.25 12.07 -33.86
CA SER A 3 18.88 10.98 -33.10
C SER A 3 17.88 9.85 -33.03
N ASN A 4 18.07 8.82 -33.86
CA ASN A 4 17.28 7.60 -33.80
C ASN A 4 17.51 6.98 -32.42
N VAL A 5 16.64 7.30 -31.46
CA VAL A 5 16.72 6.74 -30.11
C VAL A 5 16.43 5.25 -30.23
N SER A 6 17.39 4.42 -29.81
CA SER A 6 17.20 2.97 -29.90
C SER A 6 16.26 2.48 -28.78
N ILE A 7 15.57 1.37 -29.02
CA ILE A 7 14.68 0.74 -28.03
C ILE A 7 15.44 0.42 -26.75
N SER A 8 16.69 -0.03 -26.82
CA SER A 8 17.52 -0.27 -25.64
C SER A 8 17.74 1.00 -24.82
N GLN A 9 17.99 2.15 -25.45
CA GLN A 9 18.12 3.43 -24.74
C GLN A 9 16.81 3.87 -24.06
N LEU A 10 15.66 3.59 -24.67
CA LEU A 10 14.37 3.87 -24.07
C LEU A 10 14.10 2.96 -22.86
N ILE A 11 14.47 1.68 -22.94
CA ILE A 11 14.39 0.74 -21.82
C ILE A 11 15.31 1.19 -20.67
N ASP A 12 16.58 1.50 -20.95
CA ASP A 12 17.55 1.97 -19.96
C ASP A 12 17.06 3.26 -19.28
N SER A 13 16.47 4.18 -20.06
CA SER A 13 15.87 5.40 -19.53
C SER A 13 14.66 5.12 -18.64
N ALA A 14 13.82 4.16 -19.03
CA ALA A 14 12.68 3.73 -18.23
C ALA A 14 13.14 3.12 -16.89
N GLU A 15 14.17 2.27 -16.91
CA GLU A 15 14.75 1.68 -15.70
C GLU A 15 15.33 2.73 -14.77
N GLN A 16 16.07 3.70 -15.28
CA GLN A 16 16.56 4.82 -14.48
C GLN A 16 15.41 5.59 -13.83
N HIS A 17 14.34 5.87 -14.57
CA HIS A 17 13.16 6.53 -14.02
C HIS A 17 12.49 5.69 -12.92
N PHE A 18 12.42 4.37 -13.08
CA PHE A 18 11.84 3.49 -12.05
C PHE A 18 12.69 3.44 -10.78
N GLN A 19 14.02 3.43 -10.89
CA GLN A 19 14.94 3.49 -9.75
C GLN A 19 14.73 4.76 -8.90
N PHE A 20 14.34 5.88 -9.52
CA PHE A 20 14.02 7.13 -8.84
C PHE A 20 12.53 7.29 -8.51
N GLY A 21 11.71 6.26 -8.66
CA GLY A 21 10.26 6.29 -8.41
C GLY A 21 9.46 7.13 -9.41
N ALA A 22 10.08 7.57 -10.50
CA ALA A 22 9.45 8.40 -11.54
C ALA A 22 8.69 7.55 -12.57
N TYR A 23 7.82 6.66 -12.10
CA TYR A 23 7.10 5.68 -12.93
C TYR A 23 6.36 6.28 -14.13
N THR A 24 5.79 7.48 -14.00
CA THR A 24 5.08 8.14 -15.11
C THR A 24 5.99 8.38 -16.30
N ARG A 25 7.22 8.85 -16.05
CA ARG A 25 8.21 9.08 -17.13
C ARG A 25 8.71 7.77 -17.72
N GLY A 26 8.96 6.77 -16.89
CA GLY A 26 9.33 5.43 -17.38
C GLY A 26 8.24 4.82 -18.27
N ILE A 27 6.95 5.00 -17.94
CA ILE A 27 5.83 4.59 -18.77
C ILE A 27 5.84 5.31 -20.13
N GLU A 28 6.19 6.60 -20.18
CA GLU A 28 6.32 7.36 -21.44
C GLU A 28 7.42 6.78 -22.31
N CYS A 29 8.60 6.48 -21.75
CA CYS A 29 9.69 5.82 -22.47
C CYS A 29 9.28 4.45 -23.02
N LEU A 30 8.59 3.62 -22.23
CA LEU A 30 8.11 2.31 -22.68
C LEU A 30 7.06 2.42 -23.79
N ARG A 31 6.18 3.43 -23.76
CA ARG A 31 5.21 3.69 -24.82
C ARG A 31 5.88 4.15 -26.11
N GLU A 32 6.93 4.96 -26.01
CA GLU A 32 7.73 5.34 -27.16
C GLU A 32 8.43 4.12 -27.76
N ALA A 33 9.01 3.23 -26.93
CA ALA A 33 9.58 1.98 -27.40
C ALA A 33 8.56 1.09 -28.09
N LEU A 34 7.34 0.97 -27.55
CA LEU A 34 6.23 0.24 -28.16
C LEU A 34 5.72 0.87 -29.46
N SER A 35 5.88 2.20 -29.65
CA SER A 35 5.56 2.83 -30.94
C SER A 35 6.51 2.40 -32.06
N LEU A 36 7.74 1.99 -31.70
CA LEU A 36 8.75 1.46 -32.62
C LEU A 36 8.60 -0.05 -32.84
N GLU A 37 8.30 -0.80 -31.80
CA GLU A 37 8.06 -2.26 -31.86
C GLU A 37 6.73 -2.63 -31.16
N PRO A 38 5.59 -2.49 -31.85
CA PRO A 38 4.27 -2.75 -31.25
C PRO A 38 4.03 -4.22 -30.83
N ASP A 39 4.73 -5.16 -31.48
CA ASP A 39 4.56 -6.60 -31.22
C ASP A 39 5.65 -7.15 -30.27
N ASN A 40 6.32 -6.30 -29.50
CA ASN A 40 7.32 -6.72 -28.57
C ASN A 40 6.69 -7.12 -27.22
N GLY A 41 6.52 -8.44 -26.98
CA GLY A 41 5.89 -8.98 -25.78
C GLY A 41 6.59 -8.59 -24.47
N PHE A 42 7.93 -8.41 -24.48
CA PHE A 42 8.67 -7.95 -23.31
C PHE A 42 8.29 -6.52 -22.93
N LEU A 43 8.19 -5.61 -23.91
CA LEU A 43 7.81 -4.22 -23.64
C LEU A 43 6.40 -4.10 -23.07
N HIS A 44 5.44 -4.88 -23.58
CA HIS A 44 4.09 -4.94 -23.01
C HIS A 44 4.11 -5.45 -21.56
N SER A 45 4.86 -6.51 -21.30
CA SER A 45 5.02 -7.06 -19.93
C SER A 45 5.67 -6.03 -19.01
N TYR A 46 6.69 -5.31 -19.47
CA TYR A 46 7.36 -4.29 -18.69
C TYR A 46 6.48 -3.05 -18.43
N LEU A 47 5.70 -2.64 -19.43
CA LEU A 47 4.68 -1.60 -19.27
C LEU A 47 3.60 -2.02 -18.26
N SER A 48 3.17 -3.29 -18.28
CA SER A 48 2.26 -3.84 -17.29
C SER A 48 2.80 -3.68 -15.87
N PHE A 49 4.05 -4.07 -15.62
CA PHE A 49 4.71 -3.90 -14.32
C PHE A 49 4.66 -2.43 -13.86
N ALA A 50 5.05 -1.49 -14.71
CA ALA A 50 5.04 -0.07 -14.39
C ALA A 50 3.61 0.48 -14.12
N LEU A 51 2.62 -0.04 -14.82
CA LEU A 51 1.21 0.31 -14.61
C LEU A 51 0.67 -0.24 -13.28
N ILE A 52 1.16 -1.40 -12.81
CA ILE A 52 0.83 -1.92 -11.46
C ILE A 52 1.32 -0.95 -10.39
N GLU A 53 2.58 -0.50 -10.47
CA GLU A 53 3.19 0.44 -9.53
C GLU A 53 2.44 1.78 -9.48
N THR A 54 1.89 2.23 -10.62
CA THR A 54 1.03 3.42 -10.68
C THR A 54 -0.44 3.16 -10.37
N LYS A 55 -0.80 1.97 -9.87
CA LYS A 55 -2.16 1.54 -9.49
C LYS A 55 -3.17 1.53 -10.65
N ARG A 56 -2.71 1.48 -11.89
CA ARG A 56 -3.54 1.41 -13.10
C ARG A 56 -3.90 -0.05 -13.43
N ARG A 57 -4.57 -0.73 -12.50
CA ARG A 57 -4.77 -2.20 -12.49
C ARG A 57 -5.38 -2.78 -13.76
N THR A 58 -6.38 -2.12 -14.33
CA THR A 58 -7.07 -2.61 -15.54
C THR A 58 -6.18 -2.53 -16.78
N ALA A 59 -5.46 -1.41 -16.94
CA ALA A 59 -4.52 -1.24 -18.02
C ALA A 59 -3.33 -2.20 -17.89
N ALA A 60 -2.83 -2.42 -16.65
CA ALA A 60 -1.78 -3.37 -16.38
C ALA A 60 -2.17 -4.80 -16.79
N LEU A 61 -3.37 -5.24 -16.44
CA LEU A 61 -3.86 -6.56 -16.83
C LEU A 61 -3.94 -6.71 -18.36
N TYR A 62 -4.45 -5.69 -19.05
CA TYR A 62 -4.54 -5.68 -20.50
C TYR A 62 -3.16 -5.79 -21.17
N GLU A 63 -2.18 -5.00 -20.73
CA GLU A 63 -0.80 -5.05 -21.26
C GLU A 63 -0.11 -6.38 -20.94
N ALA A 64 -0.34 -6.96 -19.75
CA ALA A 64 0.21 -8.27 -19.41
C ALA A 64 -0.35 -9.41 -20.29
N GLU A 65 -1.65 -9.37 -20.58
CA GLU A 65 -2.30 -10.34 -21.48
C GLU A 65 -1.74 -10.25 -22.90
N ILE A 66 -1.53 -9.04 -23.42
CA ILE A 66 -0.88 -8.83 -24.73
C ILE A 66 0.56 -9.35 -24.67
N GLY A 67 1.34 -8.95 -23.68
CA GLY A 67 2.74 -9.35 -23.55
C GLY A 67 2.93 -10.86 -23.56
N LEU A 68 2.10 -11.59 -22.80
CA LEU A 68 2.16 -13.05 -22.78
C LEU A 68 1.62 -13.68 -24.07
N SER A 69 0.61 -13.09 -24.73
CA SER A 69 0.11 -13.58 -26.01
C SER A 69 1.14 -13.51 -27.13
N LEU A 70 1.99 -12.46 -27.13
CA LEU A 70 3.09 -12.26 -28.06
C LEU A 70 4.32 -13.13 -27.74
N SER A 71 4.50 -13.49 -26.48
CA SER A 71 5.64 -14.29 -25.99
C SER A 71 5.16 -15.36 -24.99
N PRO A 72 4.49 -16.43 -25.44
CA PRO A 72 3.85 -17.40 -24.53
C PRO A 72 4.80 -18.16 -23.61
N ASP A 73 6.06 -18.29 -23.98
CA ASP A 73 7.09 -18.99 -23.21
C ASP A 73 7.89 -18.06 -22.28
N SER A 74 7.53 -16.76 -22.21
CA SER A 74 8.24 -15.79 -21.38
C SER A 74 7.93 -15.99 -19.90
N SER A 75 8.94 -16.39 -19.11
CA SER A 75 8.85 -16.45 -17.65
C SER A 75 8.48 -15.08 -17.06
N TYR A 76 9.08 -14.01 -17.58
CA TYR A 76 8.76 -12.64 -17.17
C TYR A 76 7.33 -12.24 -17.57
N GLY A 77 6.84 -12.68 -18.74
CA GLY A 77 5.43 -12.50 -19.16
C GLY A 77 4.46 -13.17 -18.19
N HIS A 78 4.74 -14.42 -17.81
CA HIS A 78 3.96 -15.12 -16.80
C HIS A 78 4.03 -14.42 -15.42
N TYR A 79 5.20 -13.97 -14.98
CA TYR A 79 5.36 -13.22 -13.73
C TYR A 79 4.51 -11.94 -13.72
N THR A 80 4.58 -11.13 -14.77
CA THR A 80 3.83 -9.86 -14.83
C THR A 80 2.33 -10.06 -14.90
N LEU A 81 1.86 -11.08 -15.65
CA LEU A 81 0.44 -11.44 -15.69
C LEU A 81 -0.03 -11.99 -14.33
N GLY A 82 0.79 -12.82 -13.68
CA GLY A 82 0.53 -13.28 -12.31
C GLY A 82 0.43 -12.11 -11.33
N TYR A 83 1.30 -11.10 -11.45
CA TYR A 83 1.24 -9.89 -10.63
C TYR A 83 -0.01 -9.05 -10.93
N ALA A 84 -0.36 -8.88 -12.20
CA ALA A 84 -1.59 -8.20 -12.60
C ALA A 84 -2.86 -8.89 -12.04
N TYR A 85 -2.89 -10.23 -12.03
CA TYR A 85 -3.99 -10.98 -11.41
C TYR A 85 -3.99 -10.84 -9.87
N LEU A 86 -2.82 -10.84 -9.22
CA LEU A 86 -2.71 -10.64 -7.77
C LEU A 86 -3.30 -9.29 -7.33
N VAL A 87 -2.93 -8.19 -7.99
CA VAL A 87 -3.45 -6.85 -7.63
C VAL A 87 -4.94 -6.69 -7.94
N ASN A 88 -5.49 -7.54 -8.82
CA ASN A 88 -6.92 -7.68 -9.10
C ASN A 88 -7.60 -8.74 -8.21
N GLN A 89 -6.90 -9.31 -7.22
CA GLN A 89 -7.39 -10.31 -6.26
C GLN A 89 -7.86 -11.63 -6.91
N LYS A 90 -7.41 -11.93 -8.11
CA LYS A 90 -7.67 -13.20 -8.82
C LYS A 90 -6.60 -14.23 -8.46
N PHE A 91 -6.57 -14.66 -7.18
CA PHE A 91 -5.47 -15.44 -6.59
C PHE A 91 -5.19 -16.78 -7.30
N ALA A 92 -6.21 -17.47 -7.78
CA ALA A 92 -6.05 -18.75 -8.48
C ALA A 92 -5.25 -18.57 -9.78
N LEU A 93 -5.66 -17.60 -10.63
CA LEU A 93 -4.97 -17.28 -11.88
C LEU A 93 -3.56 -16.72 -11.61
N ALA A 94 -3.41 -15.86 -10.59
CA ALA A 94 -2.10 -15.36 -10.18
C ALA A 94 -1.14 -16.51 -9.80
N SER A 95 -1.64 -17.49 -9.05
CA SER A 95 -0.85 -18.67 -8.65
C SER A 95 -0.44 -19.51 -9.84
N GLU A 96 -1.36 -19.80 -10.76
CA GLU A 96 -1.12 -20.58 -11.97
C GLU A 96 -0.01 -19.97 -12.83
N HIS A 97 -0.10 -18.67 -13.12
CA HIS A 97 0.92 -17.98 -13.92
C HIS A 97 2.27 -17.91 -13.20
N LEU A 98 2.30 -17.72 -11.87
CA LEU A 98 3.56 -17.78 -11.15
C LEU A 98 4.17 -19.17 -11.08
N ASP A 99 3.38 -20.23 -11.03
CA ASP A 99 3.89 -21.59 -11.13
C ASP A 99 4.56 -21.82 -12.48
N ASN A 100 3.97 -21.34 -13.57
CA ASN A 100 4.56 -21.35 -14.90
C ASN A 100 5.88 -20.53 -14.97
N ALA A 101 5.95 -19.37 -14.32
CA ALA A 101 7.18 -18.57 -14.27
C ALA A 101 8.30 -19.29 -13.49
N ILE A 102 7.96 -19.86 -12.32
CA ILE A 102 8.90 -20.61 -11.46
C ILE A 102 9.38 -21.90 -12.14
N GLU A 103 8.51 -22.61 -12.86
CA GLU A 103 8.91 -23.81 -13.61
C GLU A 103 10.00 -23.52 -14.65
N ARG A 104 9.95 -22.35 -15.28
CA ARG A 104 10.93 -21.91 -16.28
C ARG A 104 12.22 -21.35 -15.67
N GLU A 105 12.07 -20.58 -14.59
CA GLU A 105 13.18 -19.92 -13.89
C GLU A 105 13.05 -20.16 -12.37
N PRO A 106 13.40 -21.34 -11.86
CA PRO A 106 13.21 -21.71 -10.45
C PRO A 106 14.07 -20.90 -9.47
N ASP A 107 15.21 -20.37 -9.94
CA ASP A 107 16.16 -19.61 -9.11
C ASP A 107 15.87 -18.09 -9.08
N ASN A 108 14.72 -17.66 -9.58
CA ASN A 108 14.33 -16.24 -9.55
C ASN A 108 13.61 -15.91 -8.25
N ALA A 109 14.31 -15.24 -7.33
CA ALA A 109 13.78 -14.87 -6.01
C ALA A 109 12.48 -14.05 -6.07
N MET A 110 12.30 -13.22 -7.12
CA MET A 110 11.13 -12.34 -7.24
C MET A 110 9.85 -13.13 -7.53
N TYR A 111 9.97 -14.27 -8.23
CA TYR A 111 8.81 -15.14 -8.49
C TYR A 111 8.33 -15.81 -7.20
N HIS A 112 9.26 -16.28 -6.38
CA HIS A 112 8.95 -16.85 -5.06
C HIS A 112 8.43 -15.77 -4.09
N LEU A 113 8.98 -14.57 -4.12
CA LEU A 113 8.46 -13.43 -3.36
C LEU A 113 6.99 -13.15 -3.71
N LEU A 114 6.67 -13.05 -5.00
CA LEU A 114 5.30 -12.78 -5.42
C LEU A 114 4.35 -13.95 -5.09
N LYS A 115 4.83 -15.20 -5.19
CA LYS A 115 4.09 -16.39 -4.77
C LYS A 115 3.79 -16.36 -3.27
N SER A 116 4.75 -15.93 -2.45
CA SER A 116 4.57 -15.74 -1.02
C SER A 116 3.50 -14.68 -0.72
N ARG A 117 3.50 -13.56 -1.45
CA ARG A 117 2.48 -12.52 -1.34
C ARG A 117 1.07 -13.02 -1.63
N ILE A 118 0.91 -13.95 -2.60
CA ILE A 118 -0.39 -14.60 -2.85
C ILE A 118 -0.86 -15.37 -1.61
N PHE A 119 0.01 -16.22 -1.05
CA PHE A 119 -0.33 -16.96 0.16
C PHE A 119 -0.62 -16.04 1.35
N PHE A 120 0.17 -14.99 1.52
CA PHE A 120 -0.03 -13.98 2.56
C PHE A 120 -1.41 -13.31 2.45
N GLN A 121 -1.82 -12.86 1.26
CA GLN A 121 -3.13 -12.24 1.03
C GLN A 121 -4.30 -13.22 1.21
N GLN A 122 -4.06 -14.53 1.05
CA GLN A 122 -5.01 -15.58 1.36
C GLN A 122 -5.03 -15.97 2.85
N ASN A 123 -4.25 -15.29 3.71
CA ASN A 123 -4.03 -15.63 5.13
C ASN A 123 -3.40 -17.02 5.36
N LYS A 124 -2.75 -17.60 4.35
CA LYS A 124 -2.00 -18.85 4.41
C LYS A 124 -0.56 -18.57 4.84
N TYR A 125 -0.39 -18.10 6.08
CA TYR A 125 0.90 -17.60 6.56
C TYR A 125 2.00 -18.64 6.66
N GLN A 126 1.68 -19.93 6.86
CA GLN A 126 2.66 -20.99 6.92
C GLN A 126 3.21 -21.32 5.52
N GLU A 127 2.35 -21.37 4.52
CA GLU A 127 2.73 -21.53 3.12
C GLU A 127 3.53 -20.32 2.62
N ALA A 128 3.11 -19.11 2.99
CA ALA A 128 3.86 -17.88 2.71
C ALA A 128 5.27 -17.95 3.32
N LEU A 129 5.38 -18.38 4.59
CA LEU A 129 6.67 -18.52 5.28
C LEU A 129 7.59 -19.54 4.58
N LYS A 130 7.05 -20.67 4.15
CA LYS A 130 7.83 -21.68 3.41
C LYS A 130 8.36 -21.12 2.09
N THR A 131 7.52 -20.38 1.36
CA THR A 131 7.87 -19.84 0.04
C THR A 131 8.87 -18.68 0.15
N ILE A 132 8.68 -17.78 1.14
CA ILE A 132 9.60 -16.65 1.30
C ILE A 132 10.98 -17.08 1.82
N LYS A 133 11.08 -18.18 2.57
CA LYS A 133 12.37 -18.77 2.96
C LYS A 133 13.22 -19.10 1.73
N HIS A 134 12.60 -19.70 0.73
CA HIS A 134 13.31 -20.00 -0.51
C HIS A 134 13.74 -18.73 -1.26
N ALA A 135 12.88 -17.73 -1.34
CA ALA A 135 13.27 -16.42 -1.90
C ALA A 135 14.45 -15.80 -1.13
N LEU A 136 14.50 -15.95 0.20
CA LEU A 136 15.59 -15.44 1.03
C LEU A 136 16.91 -16.19 0.78
N GLU A 137 16.87 -17.51 0.55
CA GLU A 137 18.04 -18.30 0.17
C GLU A 137 18.63 -17.81 -1.17
N LEU A 138 17.77 -17.50 -2.14
CA LEU A 138 18.17 -17.00 -3.45
C LEU A 138 18.65 -15.54 -3.42
N ALA A 139 18.05 -14.69 -2.59
CA ALA A 139 18.35 -13.26 -2.52
C ALA A 139 18.38 -12.75 -1.06
N PRO A 140 19.42 -13.11 -0.26
CA PRO A 140 19.47 -12.84 1.18
C PRO A 140 19.61 -11.36 1.53
N ASN A 141 19.98 -10.52 0.57
CA ASN A 141 20.16 -9.08 0.77
C ASN A 141 19.05 -8.23 0.11
N ASN A 142 18.04 -8.85 -0.47
CA ASN A 142 16.95 -8.13 -1.10
C ASN A 142 16.00 -7.55 -0.04
N CYS A 143 15.86 -6.22 -0.03
CA CYS A 143 15.05 -5.51 0.96
C CYS A 143 13.57 -5.93 0.94
N ASP A 144 13.01 -6.21 -0.24
CA ASP A 144 11.61 -6.59 -0.37
C ASP A 144 11.36 -8.02 0.16
N VAL A 145 12.31 -8.94 -0.07
CA VAL A 145 12.26 -10.30 0.49
C VAL A 145 12.36 -10.25 2.02
N LEU A 146 13.30 -9.47 2.55
CA LEU A 146 13.46 -9.30 4.00
C LEU A 146 12.21 -8.69 4.64
N THR A 147 11.64 -7.67 4.01
CA THR A 147 10.43 -7.00 4.50
C THR A 147 9.23 -7.93 4.49
N GLU A 148 8.99 -8.66 3.40
CA GLU A 148 7.89 -9.63 3.29
C GLU A 148 8.04 -10.75 4.33
N TYR A 149 9.28 -11.21 4.58
CA TYR A 149 9.55 -12.17 5.63
C TYR A 149 9.15 -11.63 7.01
N GLY A 150 9.53 -10.38 7.30
CA GLY A 150 9.12 -9.68 8.52
C GLY A 150 7.60 -9.55 8.65
N ASP A 151 6.91 -9.21 7.55
CA ASP A 151 5.44 -9.10 7.53
C ASP A 151 4.76 -10.44 7.87
N ILE A 152 5.26 -11.55 7.33
CA ILE A 152 4.74 -12.89 7.61
C ILE A 152 4.98 -13.25 9.08
N LEU A 153 6.18 -13.03 9.62
CA LEU A 153 6.50 -13.28 11.02
C LEU A 153 5.62 -12.46 11.96
N LEU A 154 5.37 -11.20 11.61
CA LEU A 154 4.51 -10.30 12.38
C LEU A 154 3.06 -10.80 12.44
N GLN A 155 2.53 -11.38 11.36
CA GLN A 155 1.20 -12.02 11.32
C GLN A 155 1.16 -13.32 12.12
N LEU A 156 2.27 -14.04 12.18
CA LEU A 156 2.43 -15.24 13.02
C LEU A 156 2.65 -14.92 14.52
N GLY A 157 2.70 -13.63 14.89
CA GLY A 157 2.91 -13.20 16.26
C GLY A 157 4.36 -13.21 16.75
N LYS A 158 5.31 -13.47 15.85
CA LYS A 158 6.75 -13.52 16.12
C LYS A 158 7.37 -12.12 16.00
N VAL A 159 7.03 -11.25 16.94
CA VAL A 159 7.31 -9.81 16.85
C VAL A 159 8.80 -9.52 16.85
N ASP A 160 9.58 -10.18 17.72
CA ASP A 160 11.02 -9.93 17.86
C ASP A 160 11.80 -10.43 16.63
N GLU A 161 11.45 -11.63 16.11
CA GLU A 161 12.02 -12.13 14.85
C GLU A 161 11.69 -11.18 13.69
N ALA A 162 10.47 -10.65 13.61
CA ALA A 162 10.07 -9.70 12.58
C ALA A 162 10.90 -8.40 12.66
N ALA A 163 11.19 -7.92 13.88
CA ALA A 163 12.03 -6.73 14.09
C ALA A 163 13.41 -6.89 13.48
N GLU A 164 14.06 -8.04 13.66
CA GLU A 164 15.37 -8.34 13.09
C GLU A 164 15.37 -8.26 11.56
N PHE A 165 14.33 -8.82 10.92
CA PHE A 165 14.20 -8.78 9.46
C PHE A 165 13.96 -7.36 8.93
N TYR A 166 13.11 -6.56 9.58
CA TYR A 166 12.91 -5.17 9.20
C TYR A 166 14.17 -4.34 9.41
N GLN A 167 14.89 -4.55 10.51
CA GLN A 167 16.16 -3.88 10.75
C GLN A 167 17.19 -4.21 9.67
N ASN A 168 17.30 -5.50 9.31
CA ASN A 168 18.16 -5.94 8.21
C ASN A 168 17.76 -5.30 6.87
N ALA A 169 16.47 -5.20 6.57
CA ALA A 169 15.97 -4.53 5.37
C ALA A 169 16.35 -3.04 5.34
N LEU A 170 16.18 -2.34 6.48
CA LEU A 170 16.47 -0.91 6.61
C LEU A 170 17.98 -0.60 6.60
N GLN A 171 18.84 -1.50 7.10
CA GLN A 171 20.29 -1.36 6.97
C GLN A 171 20.76 -1.38 5.52
N ARG A 172 20.07 -2.10 4.64
CA ARG A 172 20.40 -2.20 3.21
C ARG A 172 19.69 -1.15 2.37
N GLY A 173 18.45 -0.82 2.73
CA GLY A 173 17.64 0.20 2.08
C GLY A 173 16.95 1.09 3.11
N PRO A 174 17.62 2.13 3.64
CA PRO A 174 17.04 3.00 4.68
C PRO A 174 15.74 3.69 4.25
N GLN A 175 15.50 3.77 2.95
CA GLN A 175 14.30 4.37 2.38
C GLN A 175 13.23 3.34 2.02
N ASN A 176 13.38 2.06 2.39
CA ASN A 176 12.36 1.04 2.14
C ASN A 176 11.09 1.35 2.95
N ILE A 177 10.08 1.88 2.28
CA ILE A 177 8.83 2.37 2.91
C ILE A 177 8.13 1.25 3.68
N ASN A 178 8.08 0.03 3.13
CA ASN A 178 7.45 -1.10 3.78
C ASN A 178 8.23 -1.56 5.01
N GLY A 179 9.56 -1.55 4.96
CA GLY A 179 10.43 -1.80 6.10
C GLY A 179 10.23 -0.78 7.23
N LEU A 180 10.12 0.51 6.88
CA LEU A 180 9.82 1.58 7.84
C LEU A 180 8.46 1.36 8.51
N ILE A 181 7.43 0.98 7.75
CA ILE A 181 6.09 0.71 8.28
C ILE A 181 6.09 -0.54 9.16
N GLY A 182 6.78 -1.60 8.72
CA GLY A 182 6.91 -2.84 9.48
C GLY A 182 7.59 -2.60 10.83
N MET A 183 8.76 -1.94 10.82
CA MET A 183 9.48 -1.59 12.05
C MET A 183 8.67 -0.66 12.94
N GLY A 184 8.05 0.38 12.39
CA GLY A 184 7.14 1.25 13.15
C GLY A 184 5.96 0.51 13.78
N THR A 185 5.45 -0.54 13.10
CA THR A 185 4.38 -1.39 13.64
C THR A 185 4.88 -2.25 14.82
N VAL A 186 6.08 -2.82 14.72
CA VAL A 186 6.73 -3.56 15.82
C VAL A 186 6.95 -2.64 17.02
N LEU A 187 7.55 -1.47 16.81
CA LEU A 187 7.80 -0.48 17.86
C LEU A 187 6.51 -0.06 18.56
N LEU A 188 5.44 0.14 17.80
CA LEU A 188 4.13 0.47 18.37
C LEU A 188 3.55 -0.68 19.21
N LYS A 189 3.73 -1.94 18.80
CA LYS A 189 3.35 -3.12 19.60
C LYS A 189 4.14 -3.19 20.90
N ASN A 190 5.42 -2.85 20.88
CA ASN A 190 6.31 -2.81 22.03
C ASN A 190 6.16 -1.54 22.89
N ASN A 191 5.13 -0.72 22.60
CA ASN A 191 4.83 0.54 23.32
C ASN A 191 5.89 1.65 23.16
N GLN A 192 6.79 1.53 22.19
CA GLN A 192 7.80 2.55 21.84
C GLN A 192 7.16 3.56 20.86
N VAL A 193 6.24 4.36 21.38
CA VAL A 193 5.34 5.20 20.55
C VAL A 193 6.11 6.30 19.82
N GLN A 194 7.16 6.86 20.43
CA GLN A 194 7.93 7.95 19.83
C GLN A 194 8.77 7.45 18.65
N GLU A 195 9.48 6.35 18.81
CA GLU A 195 10.27 5.73 17.75
C GLU A 195 9.36 5.25 16.60
N ALA A 196 8.22 4.62 16.93
CA ALA A 196 7.22 4.26 15.93
C ALA A 196 6.75 5.47 15.10
N ARG A 197 6.59 6.65 15.76
CA ARG A 197 6.20 7.89 15.10
C ARG A 197 7.27 8.36 14.10
N GLU A 198 8.52 8.27 14.44
CA GLU A 198 9.63 8.66 13.57
C GLU A 198 9.64 7.82 12.29
N HIS A 199 9.54 6.49 12.41
CA HIS A 199 9.46 5.59 11.26
C HIS A 199 8.23 5.86 10.38
N ALA A 200 7.08 6.13 11.00
CA ALA A 200 5.87 6.47 10.25
C ALA A 200 6.01 7.80 9.48
N ILE A 201 6.65 8.80 10.10
CA ILE A 201 6.89 10.10 9.44
C ILE A 201 7.88 9.93 8.29
N TRP A 202 8.95 9.15 8.44
CA TRP A 202 9.90 8.89 7.36
C TRP A 202 9.23 8.21 6.17
N ALA A 203 8.37 7.22 6.41
CA ALA A 203 7.59 6.59 5.36
C ALA A 203 6.67 7.60 4.64
N LEU A 204 6.03 8.52 5.39
CA LEU A 204 5.14 9.54 4.83
C LEU A 204 5.88 10.68 4.11
N GLN A 205 7.12 10.99 4.49
CA GLN A 205 7.95 11.97 3.78
C GLN A 205 8.27 11.48 2.36
N GLN A 206 8.47 10.16 2.20
CA GLN A 206 8.74 9.55 0.89
C GLN A 206 7.46 9.36 0.06
N ALA A 207 6.37 8.96 0.71
CA ALA A 207 5.08 8.70 0.07
C ALA A 207 3.92 9.24 0.93
N PRO A 208 3.57 10.54 0.80
CA PRO A 208 2.57 11.20 1.65
C PRO A 208 1.17 10.58 1.60
N ASP A 209 0.81 9.98 0.47
CA ASP A 209 -0.51 9.37 0.24
C ASP A 209 -0.51 7.84 0.41
N TYR A 210 0.57 7.27 0.97
CA TYR A 210 0.67 5.83 1.12
C TYR A 210 -0.20 5.33 2.27
N ALA A 211 -1.30 4.68 1.94
CA ALA A 211 -2.33 4.28 2.89
C ALA A 211 -1.82 3.43 4.09
N PRO A 212 -0.85 2.49 3.96
CA PRO A 212 -0.30 1.79 5.11
C PRO A 212 0.46 2.71 6.08
N ALA A 213 1.25 3.67 5.58
CA ALA A 213 1.97 4.63 6.42
C ALA A 213 1.00 5.58 7.16
N LEU A 214 -0.04 6.06 6.46
CA LEU A 214 -1.11 6.86 7.07
C LEU A 214 -1.86 6.08 8.15
N ARG A 215 -2.11 4.79 7.93
CA ARG A 215 -2.73 3.91 8.95
C ARG A 215 -1.86 3.77 10.19
N LEU A 216 -0.56 3.50 10.02
CA LEU A 216 0.38 3.41 11.13
C LEU A 216 0.41 4.72 11.91
N PHE A 217 0.58 5.86 11.24
CA PHE A 217 0.59 7.17 11.87
C PHE A 217 -0.70 7.46 12.64
N THR A 218 -1.84 7.07 12.08
CA THR A 218 -3.16 7.18 12.71
C THR A 218 -3.25 6.32 13.99
N GLN A 219 -2.74 5.09 13.95
CA GLN A 219 -2.72 4.22 15.13
C GLN A 219 -1.83 4.79 16.24
N ILE A 220 -0.70 5.38 15.89
CA ILE A 220 0.20 6.06 16.82
C ILE A 220 -0.50 7.24 17.48
N LYS A 221 -1.17 8.09 16.69
CA LYS A 221 -1.95 9.23 17.22
C LYS A 221 -3.11 8.80 18.09
N ALA A 222 -3.80 7.73 17.71
CA ALA A 222 -4.86 7.15 18.53
C ALA A 222 -4.37 6.65 19.89
N ARG A 223 -3.12 6.20 19.97
CA ARG A 223 -2.52 5.71 21.21
C ARG A 223 -1.98 6.84 22.08
N SER A 224 -1.44 7.90 21.48
CA SER A 224 -0.96 9.09 22.19
C SER A 224 -2.09 10.00 22.70
N ASN A 225 -3.28 9.97 22.05
CA ASN A 225 -4.46 10.75 22.44
C ASN A 225 -5.74 9.91 22.30
N PRO A 226 -6.29 9.34 23.41
CA PRO A 226 -7.45 8.44 23.38
C PRO A 226 -8.69 9.08 22.77
N VAL A 227 -8.92 10.38 22.99
CA VAL A 227 -10.10 11.10 22.45
C VAL A 227 -10.00 11.19 20.90
N MET A 228 -8.82 11.52 20.37
CA MET A 228 -8.57 11.47 18.95
C MET A 228 -8.65 10.03 18.41
N GLY A 229 -8.24 9.04 19.18
CA GLY A 229 -8.26 7.64 18.79
C GLY A 229 -9.67 7.11 18.53
N VAL A 230 -10.65 7.44 19.36
CA VAL A 230 -12.06 7.08 19.16
C VAL A 230 -12.58 7.74 17.88
N TRP A 231 -12.30 9.01 17.72
CA TRP A 231 -12.70 9.76 16.53
C TRP A 231 -12.13 9.17 15.23
N TRP A 232 -10.82 8.84 15.21
CA TRP A 232 -10.17 8.25 14.03
C TRP A 232 -10.74 6.88 13.65
N ARG A 233 -11.05 6.04 14.63
CA ARG A 233 -11.71 4.74 14.36
C ARG A 233 -13.07 4.96 13.70
N LEU A 234 -13.84 5.92 14.19
CA LEU A 234 -15.14 6.27 13.64
C LEU A 234 -15.01 6.82 12.21
N ASN A 235 -14.09 7.77 11.99
CA ASN A 235 -13.88 8.38 10.69
C ASN A 235 -13.33 7.38 9.67
N ASN A 236 -12.37 6.52 10.06
CA ASN A 236 -11.84 5.48 9.17
C ASN A 236 -12.88 4.41 8.85
N TRP A 237 -13.76 4.08 9.80
CA TRP A 237 -14.90 3.19 9.57
C TRP A 237 -15.93 3.80 8.60
N LEU A 238 -16.18 5.10 8.71
CA LEU A 238 -17.06 5.85 7.82
C LEU A 238 -16.46 6.02 6.41
N SER A 239 -15.17 6.32 6.28
CA SER A 239 -14.51 6.64 5.01
C SER A 239 -14.08 5.40 4.19
N ASN A 240 -13.92 4.24 4.82
CA ASN A 240 -13.61 2.98 4.12
C ASN A 240 -14.82 2.37 3.37
N GLY A 241 -15.99 3.02 3.42
CA GLY A 241 -17.17 2.64 2.66
C GLY A 241 -17.28 3.37 1.31
N SER A 242 -18.12 2.87 0.40
CA SER A 242 -18.49 3.61 -0.82
C SER A 242 -19.12 4.96 -0.45
N ASN A 243 -19.00 5.96 -1.34
CA ASN A 243 -19.65 7.27 -1.15
C ASN A 243 -21.14 7.13 -0.81
N THR A 244 -21.83 6.14 -1.39
CA THR A 244 -23.23 5.82 -1.09
C THR A 244 -23.43 5.41 0.37
N ARG A 245 -22.53 4.62 0.95
CA ARG A 245 -22.59 4.20 2.36
C ARG A 245 -22.46 5.38 3.30
N MET A 246 -21.56 6.31 3.02
CA MET A 246 -21.37 7.51 3.83
C MET A 246 -22.62 8.40 3.79
N VAL A 247 -23.22 8.60 2.63
CA VAL A 247 -24.47 9.37 2.49
C VAL A 247 -25.62 8.72 3.24
N VAL A 248 -25.80 7.40 3.12
CA VAL A 248 -26.84 6.64 3.83
C VAL A 248 -26.65 6.76 5.35
N LEU A 249 -25.42 6.65 5.85
CA LEU A 249 -25.13 6.78 7.28
C LEU A 249 -25.37 8.20 7.81
N LEU A 250 -25.07 9.23 7.02
CA LEU A 250 -25.36 10.61 7.38
C LEU A 250 -26.87 10.87 7.42
N ILE A 251 -27.65 10.38 6.45
CA ILE A 251 -29.09 10.54 6.43
C ILE A 251 -29.76 9.76 7.56
N SER A 252 -29.39 8.48 7.75
CA SER A 252 -29.96 7.65 8.82
C SER A 252 -29.60 8.19 10.20
N GLY A 253 -28.39 8.67 10.40
CA GLY A 253 -27.95 9.34 11.61
C GLY A 253 -28.78 10.61 11.88
N PHE A 254 -28.96 11.47 10.86
CA PHE A 254 -29.82 12.66 10.97
C PHE A 254 -31.22 12.31 11.45
N LEU A 255 -31.86 11.34 10.78
CA LEU A 255 -33.22 10.92 11.17
C LEU A 255 -33.28 10.38 12.61
N LEU A 256 -32.27 9.61 13.02
CA LEU A 256 -32.21 9.05 14.38
C LEU A 256 -32.05 10.15 15.44
N PHE A 257 -31.17 11.12 15.22
CA PHE A 257 -30.97 12.25 16.13
C PHE A 257 -32.22 13.17 16.17
N GLN A 258 -32.87 13.37 15.01
CA GLN A 258 -34.11 14.16 14.94
C GLN A 258 -35.27 13.50 15.71
N VAL A 259 -35.45 12.19 15.54
CA VAL A 259 -36.45 11.43 16.30
C VAL A 259 -36.15 11.47 17.79
N ALA A 260 -34.88 11.26 18.19
CA ALA A 260 -34.45 11.34 19.57
C ALA A 260 -34.71 12.73 20.18
N SER A 261 -34.47 13.81 19.43
CA SER A 261 -34.78 15.18 19.88
C SER A 261 -36.26 15.39 20.12
N ILE A 262 -37.13 14.96 19.20
CA ILE A 262 -38.58 15.08 19.30
C ILE A 262 -39.08 14.29 20.52
N VAL A 263 -38.64 13.04 20.72
CA VAL A 263 -39.04 12.22 21.87
C VAL A 263 -38.60 12.86 23.18
N LEU A 264 -37.42 13.46 23.26
CA LEU A 264 -36.94 14.16 24.44
C LEU A 264 -37.76 15.42 24.74
N GLU A 265 -38.18 16.16 23.72
CA GLU A 265 -39.07 17.31 23.86
C GLU A 265 -40.47 16.89 24.40
N ASP A 266 -41.04 15.81 23.86
CA ASP A 266 -42.33 15.26 24.31
C ASP A 266 -42.26 14.75 25.75
N LEU A 267 -41.11 14.26 26.20
CA LEU A 267 -40.86 13.85 27.59
C LEU A 267 -40.61 15.05 28.53
N GLY A 268 -40.68 16.27 28.05
CA GLY A 268 -40.48 17.51 28.85
C GLY A 268 -39.02 17.95 28.98
N HIS A 269 -38.11 17.28 28.31
CA HIS A 269 -36.66 17.59 28.34
C HIS A 269 -36.19 18.43 27.13
N LYS A 270 -36.86 19.53 26.85
CA LYS A 270 -36.63 20.38 25.66
C LYS A 270 -35.17 20.80 25.49
N SER A 271 -34.52 21.26 26.56
CA SER A 271 -33.08 21.67 26.50
C SER A 271 -32.15 20.53 26.13
N VAL A 272 -32.46 19.28 26.50
CA VAL A 272 -31.66 18.10 26.14
C VAL A 272 -31.89 17.75 24.67
N GLY A 273 -33.10 17.88 24.14
CA GLY A 273 -33.40 17.71 22.72
C GLY A 273 -32.64 18.67 21.82
N GLU A 274 -32.57 19.94 22.22
CA GLU A 274 -31.76 20.97 21.48
C GLU A 274 -30.27 20.62 21.48
N VAL A 275 -29.70 20.16 22.60
CA VAL A 275 -28.29 19.72 22.68
C VAL A 275 -28.05 18.52 21.79
N VAL A 276 -28.95 17.56 21.71
CA VAL A 276 -28.84 16.38 20.84
C VAL A 276 -28.81 16.80 19.35
N SER A 277 -29.68 17.73 18.96
CA SER A 277 -29.69 18.27 17.59
C SER A 277 -28.39 19.04 17.25
N MET A 278 -27.89 19.86 18.19
CA MET A 278 -26.62 20.59 18.03
C MET A 278 -25.41 19.64 17.94
N PHE A 279 -25.44 18.54 18.69
CA PHE A 279 -24.38 17.54 18.64
C PHE A 279 -24.28 16.88 17.25
N TRP A 280 -25.41 16.56 16.63
CA TRP A 280 -25.43 16.07 15.25
C TRP A 280 -24.85 17.07 14.27
N LEU A 281 -25.25 18.34 14.36
CA LEU A 281 -24.69 19.41 13.52
C LEU A 281 -23.17 19.51 13.69
N GLY A 282 -22.66 19.37 14.91
CA GLY A 282 -21.23 19.30 15.20
C GLY A 282 -20.53 18.15 14.48
N ILE A 283 -21.13 16.96 14.44
CA ILE A 283 -20.61 15.78 13.70
C ILE A 283 -20.54 16.10 12.19
N VAL A 284 -21.59 16.68 11.63
CA VAL A 284 -21.65 17.03 10.20
C VAL A 284 -20.56 18.07 9.85
N ILE A 285 -20.48 19.17 10.61
CA ILE A 285 -19.46 20.22 10.41
C ILE A 285 -18.06 19.62 10.50
N TYR A 286 -17.83 18.77 11.49
CA TYR A 286 -16.54 18.13 11.67
C TYR A 286 -16.19 17.15 10.53
N SER A 287 -17.16 16.44 9.95
CA SER A 287 -16.93 15.57 8.80
C SER A 287 -16.36 16.32 7.59
N TRP A 288 -16.60 17.60 7.49
CA TRP A 288 -16.10 18.48 6.42
C TRP A 288 -14.75 19.12 6.77
N ILE A 289 -14.58 19.55 8.01
CA ILE A 289 -13.37 20.26 8.46
C ILE A 289 -12.26 19.28 8.88
N GLY A 290 -12.65 18.14 9.43
CA GLY A 290 -11.73 17.14 9.99
C GLY A 290 -10.62 16.68 9.04
N PRO A 291 -10.92 16.31 7.79
CA PRO A 291 -9.90 15.92 6.81
C PRO A 291 -8.90 17.04 6.49
N ALA A 292 -9.39 18.26 6.33
CA ALA A 292 -8.54 19.43 6.05
C ALA A 292 -7.64 19.79 7.24
N TRP A 293 -8.18 19.70 8.44
CA TRP A 293 -7.42 19.91 9.69
C TRP A 293 -6.35 18.85 9.89
N PHE A 294 -6.70 17.57 9.63
CA PHE A 294 -5.73 16.47 9.69
C PHE A 294 -4.59 16.65 8.70
N ASN A 295 -4.89 16.96 7.45
CA ASN A 295 -3.86 17.19 6.43
C ASN A 295 -2.92 18.36 6.81
N ARG A 296 -3.46 19.41 7.42
CA ARG A 296 -2.63 20.50 7.96
C ARG A 296 -1.75 20.05 9.12
N MET A 297 -2.30 19.25 10.02
CA MET A 297 -1.56 18.71 11.16
C MET A 297 -0.46 17.74 10.66
N LEU A 298 -0.79 16.84 9.74
CA LEU A 298 0.17 15.92 9.11
C LEU A 298 1.31 16.70 8.44
N LYS A 299 0.98 17.71 7.62
CA LYS A 299 1.99 18.56 6.97
C LYS A 299 2.92 19.24 7.97
N LYS A 300 2.39 19.77 9.06
CA LYS A 300 3.19 20.40 10.11
C LYS A 300 4.11 19.38 10.81
N GLU A 301 3.66 18.14 11.01
CA GLU A 301 4.49 17.10 11.61
C GLU A 301 5.56 16.56 10.64
N LEU A 302 5.26 16.48 9.35
CA LEU A 302 6.24 16.11 8.33
C LEU A 302 7.39 17.13 8.23
N GLU A 303 7.13 18.40 8.53
CA GLU A 303 8.13 19.47 8.55
C GLU A 303 9.01 19.45 9.82
N THR A 304 8.57 18.80 10.92
CA THR A 304 9.27 18.81 12.22
C THR A 304 10.32 17.72 12.38
N VAL A 305 10.35 16.71 11.53
CA VAL A 305 11.31 15.61 11.63
C VAL A 305 12.37 15.78 10.55
N SER A 306 13.56 16.19 10.94
CA SER A 306 14.76 16.09 10.10
C SER A 306 15.33 14.69 10.21
N LEU A 307 15.65 14.06 9.08
CA LEU A 307 16.41 12.81 9.01
C LEU A 307 17.74 12.99 9.76
N ASP A 308 17.89 12.34 10.90
CA ASP A 308 19.19 12.15 11.48
C ASP A 308 19.91 11.09 10.62
N LYS A 309 21.05 11.46 10.01
CA LYS A 309 21.78 10.62 9.04
C LYS A 309 22.56 9.47 9.72
N ALA A 310 22.26 9.17 10.97
CA ALA A 310 22.93 8.13 11.76
C ALA A 310 22.08 6.86 11.85
N PHE A 311 21.86 6.21 10.69
CA PHE A 311 21.41 4.82 10.62
C PHE A 311 22.37 4.03 9.76
#